data_1150686d0dc72401e7ab50638671f9f8
#
_entry.id   1150686d0dc72401e7ab50638671f9f8
#
_cell.length_a   1.000
_cell.length_b   1.000
_cell.length_c   1.000
_cell.angle_alpha   90.00
_cell.angle_beta   90.00
_cell.angle_gamma   90.00
#
_symmetry.space_group_name_H-M   'P 1'
#
loop_
_entity.id
_entity.type
_entity.pdbx_description
1 polymer ?
#
loop_
_entity_poly.entity_id
_entity_poly.type
_entity_poly.pdbx_seq_one_letter_code
_entity_poly.pdbx_strand_id
1 'polypeptide(L)'
;VYKRQQRPDATAVLQIDDWNQKFGRWVNRGAHGIAVFEDADQRRQRLVHYFDISDTHPSRFSRRVPIWQMRDEYTAEVIDTLESTFGELNDKETLAVAIESAARNAVEDNIPDYLPDLIYSVKDSFLDGVSEEEITHIFKTAVRNSVAYMTMTRLGIEAGEYFEPDDLRDVVNFTTPATLNALGYATSDIAAVSYTHLRAHETPEHLV
;
A
#
# COMPACT_ATOMS: atom_id res chain seq x y z
N VAL A 1 -5.70 -4.30 -0.79
CA VAL A 1 -5.52 -4.70 -2.21
C VAL A 1 -6.86 -4.75 -2.93
N TYR A 2 -7.82 -5.60 -2.54
CA TYR A 2 -9.11 -5.80 -3.24
C TYR A 2 -9.96 -4.52 -3.43
N LYS A 3 -9.93 -3.58 -2.46
CA LYS A 3 -10.69 -2.33 -2.56
C LYS A 3 -10.22 -1.45 -3.71
N ARG A 4 -8.90 -1.31 -3.88
CA ARG A 4 -8.32 -0.52 -4.98
C ARG A 4 -8.39 -1.19 -6.34
N GLN A 5 -8.41 -2.52 -6.41
CA GLN A 5 -8.64 -3.21 -7.68
C GLN A 5 -10.02 -2.93 -8.27
N GLN A 6 -11.04 -2.83 -7.41
CA GLN A 6 -12.40 -2.48 -7.85
C GLN A 6 -12.58 -0.98 -8.09
N ARG A 7 -11.81 -0.14 -7.39
CA ARG A 7 -11.88 1.31 -7.50
C ARG A 7 -10.50 1.94 -7.25
N PRO A 8 -9.68 2.09 -8.30
CA PRO A 8 -8.31 2.60 -8.21
C PRO A 8 -8.22 4.04 -7.67
N ASP A 9 -9.21 4.87 -7.97
CA ASP A 9 -9.35 6.27 -7.59
C ASP A 9 -9.90 6.50 -6.18
N ALA A 10 -10.21 5.44 -5.43
CA ALA A 10 -10.75 5.57 -4.08
C ALA A 10 -9.75 6.24 -3.12
N THR A 11 -10.22 7.28 -2.41
CA THR A 11 -9.41 8.08 -1.48
C THR A 11 -9.66 7.71 -0.02
N ALA A 12 -10.91 7.69 0.42
CA ALA A 12 -11.30 7.32 1.77
C ALA A 12 -12.52 6.41 1.73
N VAL A 13 -12.34 5.13 2.09
CA VAL A 13 -13.39 4.11 1.99
C VAL A 13 -13.80 3.60 3.36
N LEU A 14 -15.10 3.67 3.65
CA LEU A 14 -15.71 3.18 4.88
C LEU A 14 -17.03 2.46 4.58
N GLN A 15 -17.51 1.68 5.54
CA GLN A 15 -18.86 1.13 5.50
C GLN A 15 -19.90 2.25 5.71
N ILE A 16 -21.13 2.02 5.29
CA ILE A 16 -22.22 3.01 5.39
C ILE A 16 -22.46 3.47 6.83
N ASP A 17 -22.40 2.55 7.79
CA ASP A 17 -22.61 2.86 9.20
C ASP A 17 -21.49 3.75 9.77
N ASP A 18 -20.25 3.52 9.35
CA ASP A 18 -19.12 4.37 9.73
C ASP A 18 -19.23 5.77 9.12
N TRP A 19 -19.64 5.88 7.86
CA TRP A 19 -19.90 7.18 7.23
C TRP A 19 -20.96 7.96 8.00
N ASN A 20 -22.04 7.29 8.39
CA ASN A 20 -23.15 7.93 9.10
C ASN A 20 -22.75 8.35 10.53
N GLN A 21 -22.15 7.42 11.30
CA GLN A 21 -21.90 7.63 12.73
C GLN A 21 -20.68 8.50 13.00
N LYS A 22 -19.56 8.25 12.28
CA LYS A 22 -18.29 8.96 12.52
C LYS A 22 -18.26 10.32 11.85
N PHE A 23 -18.79 10.43 10.63
CA PHE A 23 -18.64 11.63 9.80
C PHE A 23 -19.96 12.34 9.48
N GLY A 24 -21.11 11.77 9.82
CA GLY A 24 -22.41 12.36 9.49
C GLY A 24 -22.63 12.50 7.98
N ARG A 25 -22.07 11.57 7.19
CA ARG A 25 -22.21 11.55 5.73
C ARG A 25 -23.12 10.41 5.31
N TRP A 26 -23.83 10.61 4.21
CA TRP A 26 -24.77 9.63 3.66
C TRP A 26 -24.32 9.17 2.28
N VAL A 27 -24.43 7.87 2.04
CA VAL A 27 -24.15 7.31 0.71
C VAL A 27 -25.16 7.78 -0.30
N ASN A 28 -24.68 8.20 -1.47
CA ASN A 28 -25.52 8.69 -2.56
C ASN A 28 -26.41 7.56 -3.11
N ARG A 29 -27.64 7.89 -3.44
CA ARG A 29 -28.55 6.91 -4.04
C ARG A 29 -27.98 6.43 -5.39
N GLY A 30 -27.89 5.10 -5.55
CA GLY A 30 -27.32 4.49 -6.75
C GLY A 30 -25.80 4.36 -6.76
N ALA A 31 -25.10 4.75 -5.69
CA ALA A 31 -23.67 4.48 -5.56
C ALA A 31 -23.41 2.97 -5.48
N HIS A 32 -22.38 2.52 -6.21
CA HIS A 32 -21.93 1.13 -6.21
C HIS A 32 -20.78 0.98 -5.22
N GLY A 33 -21.02 0.23 -4.14
CA GLY A 33 -20.01 -0.05 -3.14
C GLY A 33 -18.96 -1.04 -3.63
N ILE A 34 -17.74 -0.89 -3.11
CA ILE A 34 -16.66 -1.85 -3.25
C ILE A 34 -17.00 -3.09 -2.43
N ALA A 35 -17.22 -4.23 -3.08
CA ALA A 35 -17.61 -5.46 -2.43
C ALA A 35 -16.38 -6.22 -1.92
N VAL A 36 -16.34 -6.56 -0.63
CA VAL A 36 -15.24 -7.29 0.01
C VAL A 36 -15.81 -8.40 0.86
N PHE A 37 -15.23 -9.59 0.77
CA PHE A 37 -15.50 -10.66 1.72
C PHE A 37 -14.66 -10.44 2.97
N GLU A 38 -15.32 -10.38 4.11
CA GLU A 38 -14.68 -10.31 5.43
C GLU A 38 -14.98 -11.60 6.21
N ASP A 39 -14.01 -12.09 6.95
CA ASP A 39 -14.19 -13.23 7.84
C ASP A 39 -15.00 -12.77 9.06
N ALA A 40 -16.24 -13.22 9.12
CA ALA A 40 -17.13 -12.91 10.25
C ALA A 40 -16.89 -13.83 11.46
N ASP A 41 -16.47 -15.08 11.18
CA ASP A 41 -16.05 -16.12 12.13
C ASP A 41 -15.19 -17.14 11.37
N GLN A 42 -14.43 -17.99 12.08
CA GLN A 42 -13.50 -19.00 11.51
C GLN A 42 -14.11 -19.92 10.41
N ARG A 43 -15.40 -19.80 10.09
CA ARG A 43 -16.11 -20.62 9.11
C ARG A 43 -17.11 -19.88 8.22
N ARG A 44 -17.27 -18.55 8.36
CA ARG A 44 -18.27 -17.81 7.57
C ARG A 44 -17.67 -16.53 7.04
N GLN A 45 -17.71 -16.37 5.73
CA GLN A 45 -17.41 -15.12 5.05
C GLN A 45 -18.69 -14.30 4.91
N ARG A 46 -18.56 -13.00 5.17
CA ARG A 46 -19.62 -12.02 5.00
C ARG A 46 -19.24 -11.06 3.88
N LEU A 47 -20.13 -10.85 2.93
CA LEU A 47 -19.97 -9.81 1.92
C LEU A 47 -20.29 -8.44 2.55
N VAL A 48 -19.34 -7.55 2.52
CA VAL A 48 -19.43 -6.19 3.05
C VAL A 48 -19.19 -5.20 1.92
N HIS A 49 -19.91 -4.09 1.93
CA HIS A 49 -19.77 -3.02 0.95
C HIS A 49 -19.12 -1.79 1.59
N TYR A 50 -18.08 -1.30 0.95
CA TYR A 50 -17.39 -0.06 1.29
C TYR A 50 -17.70 1.00 0.25
N PHE A 51 -17.84 2.24 0.69
CA PHE A 51 -18.13 3.38 -0.18
C PHE A 51 -17.01 4.41 -0.04
N ASP A 52 -16.55 4.95 -1.15
CA ASP A 52 -15.59 6.05 -1.15
C ASP A 52 -16.27 7.36 -0.73
N ILE A 53 -15.49 8.31 -0.25
CA ILE A 53 -16.00 9.63 0.14
C ILE A 53 -16.72 10.33 -1.00
N SER A 54 -16.30 10.14 -2.24
CA SER A 54 -16.93 10.70 -3.45
C SER A 54 -18.33 10.11 -3.70
N ASP A 55 -18.63 8.94 -3.15
CA ASP A 55 -19.96 8.32 -3.18
C ASP A 55 -20.88 8.83 -2.10
N THR A 56 -20.44 9.79 -1.29
CA THR A 56 -21.18 10.29 -0.14
C THR A 56 -21.42 11.79 -0.22
N HIS A 57 -22.49 12.24 0.41
CA HIS A 57 -22.77 13.65 0.61
C HIS A 57 -22.82 14.00 2.10
N PRO A 58 -22.43 15.23 2.47
CA PRO A 58 -22.47 15.67 3.86
C PRO A 58 -23.90 15.93 4.32
N SER A 59 -24.21 15.58 5.55
CA SER A 59 -25.42 16.05 6.24
C SER A 59 -25.15 17.43 6.88
N ARG A 60 -26.20 18.01 7.50
CA ARG A 60 -26.08 19.29 8.24
C ARG A 60 -25.07 19.19 9.41
N PHE A 61 -24.84 17.99 9.91
CA PHE A 61 -23.95 17.74 11.06
C PHE A 61 -22.69 16.99 10.65
N SER A 62 -22.33 17.03 9.37
CA SER A 62 -21.14 16.30 8.89
C SER A 62 -19.88 16.89 9.49
N ARG A 63 -18.97 15.98 9.87
CA ARG A 63 -17.61 16.31 10.29
C ARG A 63 -16.67 16.26 9.09
N ARG A 64 -15.58 17.02 9.16
CA ARG A 64 -14.51 16.94 8.15
C ARG A 64 -13.91 15.53 8.17
N VAL A 65 -13.81 14.94 6.99
CA VAL A 65 -13.08 13.66 6.83
C VAL A 65 -11.60 14.01 6.73
N PRO A 66 -10.74 13.49 7.62
CA PRO A 66 -9.31 13.71 7.52
C PRO A 66 -8.77 12.91 6.32
N ILE A 67 -8.65 13.57 5.19
CA ILE A 67 -7.93 13.04 4.03
C ILE A 67 -6.55 13.63 4.08
N TRP A 68 -5.57 12.78 4.27
CA TRP A 68 -4.18 13.20 4.21
C TRP A 68 -3.77 13.49 2.77
N GLN A 69 -3.04 14.57 2.58
CA GLN A 69 -2.45 14.95 1.31
C GLN A 69 -1.03 15.43 1.59
N MET A 70 -0.06 14.86 0.86
CA MET A 70 1.31 15.33 0.90
C MET A 70 1.38 16.80 0.47
N ARG A 71 2.17 17.60 1.17
CA ARG A 71 2.50 18.98 0.85
C ARG A 71 4.00 19.17 0.99
N ASP A 72 4.55 20.10 0.25
CA ASP A 72 5.98 20.38 0.25
C ASP A 72 6.51 20.76 1.66
N GLU A 73 5.67 21.40 2.48
CA GLU A 73 6.01 21.77 3.86
C GLU A 73 6.28 20.56 4.77
N TYR A 74 5.77 19.36 4.43
CA TYR A 74 5.94 18.13 5.21
C TYR A 74 7.10 17.26 4.71
N THR A 75 7.78 17.66 3.63
CA THR A 75 8.83 16.83 3.00
C THR A 75 9.93 16.45 3.98
N ALA A 76 10.45 17.41 4.75
CA ALA A 76 11.53 17.16 5.71
C ALA A 76 11.07 16.20 6.82
N GLU A 77 9.87 16.41 7.38
CA GLU A 77 9.29 15.57 8.44
C GLU A 77 9.01 14.13 7.95
N VAL A 78 8.55 13.99 6.70
CA VAL A 78 8.33 12.68 6.09
C VAL A 78 9.65 11.95 5.88
N ILE A 79 10.70 12.61 5.43
CA ILE A 79 12.05 12.03 5.28
C ILE A 79 12.61 11.61 6.64
N ASP A 80 12.50 12.44 7.67
CA ASP A 80 12.95 12.13 9.03
C ASP A 80 12.16 10.90 9.59
N THR A 81 10.88 10.81 9.28
CA THR A 81 10.04 9.67 9.67
C THR A 81 10.48 8.38 8.95
N LEU A 82 10.75 8.45 7.65
CA LEU A 82 11.28 7.32 6.91
C LEU A 82 12.61 6.84 7.49
N GLU A 83 13.53 7.76 7.78
CA GLU A 83 14.84 7.45 8.36
C GLU A 83 14.72 6.87 9.77
N SER A 84 13.85 7.40 10.60
CA SER A 84 13.61 6.87 11.95
C SER A 84 12.96 5.48 11.95
N THR A 85 12.18 5.16 10.91
CA THR A 85 11.45 3.89 10.80
C THR A 85 12.30 2.79 10.15
N PHE A 86 13.04 3.14 9.10
CA PHE A 86 13.74 2.16 8.24
C PHE A 86 15.27 2.25 8.33
N GLY A 87 15.79 3.06 9.25
CA GLY A 87 17.22 3.27 9.42
C GLY A 87 17.79 4.33 8.47
N GLU A 88 19.11 4.53 8.54
CA GLU A 88 19.82 5.53 7.76
C GLU A 88 19.54 5.40 6.26
N LEU A 89 19.11 6.47 5.62
CA LEU A 89 18.82 6.52 4.20
C LEU A 89 20.10 6.85 3.42
N ASN A 90 20.44 6.00 2.45
CA ASN A 90 21.64 6.20 1.61
C ASN A 90 21.55 7.47 0.78
N ASP A 91 20.35 7.86 0.37
CA ASP A 91 20.08 9.09 -0.35
C ASP A 91 18.74 9.66 0.08
N LYS A 92 18.69 10.96 0.27
CA LYS A 92 17.51 11.72 0.72
C LYS A 92 17.45 13.13 0.12
N GLU A 93 18.09 13.32 -1.02
CA GLU A 93 18.10 14.63 -1.69
C GLU A 93 16.71 15.08 -2.09
N THR A 94 15.87 14.14 -2.52
CA THR A 94 14.46 14.37 -2.82
C THR A 94 13.57 13.36 -2.07
N LEU A 95 12.28 13.68 -1.92
CA LEU A 95 11.35 12.76 -1.28
C LEU A 95 11.24 11.43 -2.02
N ALA A 96 11.26 11.45 -3.35
CA ALA A 96 11.21 10.23 -4.16
C ALA A 96 12.42 9.32 -3.88
N VAL A 97 13.63 9.87 -3.90
CA VAL A 97 14.87 9.14 -3.62
C VAL A 97 14.92 8.64 -2.18
N ALA A 98 14.42 9.43 -1.22
CA ALA A 98 14.29 8.99 0.16
C ALA A 98 13.34 7.79 0.30
N ILE A 99 12.21 7.79 -0.43
CA ILE A 99 11.27 6.65 -0.46
C ILE A 99 11.93 5.40 -1.06
N GLU A 100 12.71 5.54 -2.13
CA GLU A 100 13.45 4.40 -2.72
C GLU A 100 14.49 3.84 -1.73
N SER A 101 15.22 4.71 -1.04
CA SER A 101 16.17 4.30 0.00
C SER A 101 15.49 3.59 1.16
N ALA A 102 14.36 4.12 1.64
CA ALA A 102 13.56 3.51 2.69
C ALA A 102 12.97 2.15 2.25
N ALA A 103 12.47 2.05 1.01
CA ALA A 103 11.97 0.80 0.47
C ALA A 103 13.07 -0.27 0.37
N ARG A 104 14.31 0.13 0.02
CA ARG A 104 15.47 -0.77 0.01
C ARG A 104 15.73 -1.32 1.40
N ASN A 105 15.84 -0.47 2.41
CA ASN A 105 16.09 -0.87 3.79
C ASN A 105 14.97 -1.78 4.31
N ALA A 106 13.71 -1.37 4.11
CA ALA A 106 12.55 -2.16 4.53
C ALA A 106 12.51 -3.56 3.89
N VAL A 107 12.90 -3.67 2.62
CA VAL A 107 12.94 -4.96 1.91
C VAL A 107 14.08 -5.82 2.43
N GLU A 108 15.29 -5.28 2.62
CA GLU A 108 16.41 -6.05 3.17
C GLU A 108 16.07 -6.64 4.54
N ASP A 109 15.38 -5.89 5.39
CA ASP A 109 15.01 -6.33 6.74
C ASP A 109 13.89 -7.38 6.76
N ASN A 110 12.94 -7.30 5.83
CA ASN A 110 11.70 -8.09 5.89
C ASN A 110 11.66 -9.27 4.91
N ILE A 111 12.44 -9.26 3.82
CA ILE A 111 12.42 -10.35 2.82
C ILE A 111 12.66 -11.74 3.41
N PRO A 112 13.52 -11.93 4.42
CA PRO A 112 13.72 -13.27 5.02
C PRO A 112 12.43 -13.92 5.51
N ASP A 113 11.42 -13.13 5.89
CA ASP A 113 10.13 -13.64 6.37
C ASP A 113 9.22 -14.16 5.24
N TYR A 114 9.39 -13.64 4.03
CA TYR A 114 8.57 -13.98 2.86
C TYR A 114 9.23 -14.94 1.88
N LEU A 115 10.56 -14.98 1.86
CA LEU A 115 11.32 -15.78 0.90
C LEU A 115 11.04 -17.29 0.98
N PRO A 116 10.92 -17.92 2.16
CA PRO A 116 10.63 -19.36 2.25
C PRO A 116 9.31 -19.74 1.56
N ASP A 117 8.27 -18.93 1.74
CA ASP A 117 6.96 -19.16 1.11
C ASP A 117 7.03 -19.02 -0.40
N LEU A 118 7.79 -18.04 -0.91
CA LEU A 118 8.05 -17.92 -2.34
C LEU A 118 8.79 -19.15 -2.87
N ILE A 119 9.90 -19.53 -2.28
CA ILE A 119 10.72 -20.69 -2.72
C ILE A 119 9.86 -21.96 -2.79
N TYR A 120 8.98 -22.16 -1.81
CA TYR A 120 8.06 -23.29 -1.82
C TYR A 120 7.04 -23.25 -2.97
N SER A 121 6.70 -22.06 -3.46
CA SER A 121 5.63 -21.83 -4.43
C SER A 121 6.09 -21.58 -5.89
N VAL A 122 7.39 -21.64 -6.19
CA VAL A 122 7.94 -21.30 -7.53
C VAL A 122 7.57 -22.30 -8.63
N LYS A 123 7.15 -23.51 -8.27
CA LYS A 123 6.81 -24.56 -9.23
C LYS A 123 5.80 -24.07 -10.27
N ASP A 124 6.04 -24.43 -11.53
CA ASP A 124 5.22 -24.07 -12.70
C ASP A 124 5.20 -22.55 -13.02
N SER A 125 6.00 -21.72 -12.34
CA SER A 125 6.21 -20.31 -12.67
C SER A 125 7.45 -20.11 -13.56
N PHE A 126 7.73 -18.89 -13.99
CA PHE A 126 8.99 -18.56 -14.66
C PHE A 126 10.21 -18.62 -13.73
N LEU A 127 9.99 -18.75 -12.44
CA LEU A 127 11.03 -18.97 -11.43
C LEU A 127 11.36 -20.46 -11.22
N ASP A 128 10.62 -21.38 -11.84
CA ASP A 128 10.85 -22.83 -11.70
C ASP A 128 12.19 -23.22 -12.34
N GLY A 129 13.04 -23.86 -11.57
CA GLY A 129 14.39 -24.26 -12.00
C GLY A 129 15.45 -23.13 -11.94
N VAL A 130 15.09 -21.93 -11.51
CA VAL A 130 16.03 -20.83 -11.23
C VAL A 130 16.70 -21.07 -9.87
N SER A 131 17.96 -20.64 -9.71
CA SER A 131 18.68 -20.78 -8.44
C SER A 131 18.03 -19.94 -7.34
N GLU A 132 18.11 -20.40 -6.09
CA GLU A 132 17.55 -19.69 -4.94
C GLU A 132 18.15 -18.29 -4.78
N GLU A 133 19.44 -18.13 -5.09
CA GLU A 133 20.14 -16.84 -5.05
C GLU A 133 19.54 -15.86 -6.09
N GLU A 134 19.30 -16.33 -7.30
CA GLU A 134 18.69 -15.53 -8.36
C GLU A 134 17.22 -15.24 -8.10
N ILE A 135 16.44 -16.20 -7.59
CA ILE A 135 15.06 -15.98 -7.13
C ILE A 135 15.02 -14.89 -6.06
N THR A 136 15.93 -14.96 -5.09
CA THR A 136 16.05 -13.96 -4.03
C THR A 136 16.30 -12.57 -4.60
N HIS A 137 17.21 -12.44 -5.56
CA HIS A 137 17.53 -11.17 -6.22
C HIS A 137 16.32 -10.60 -6.97
N ILE A 138 15.66 -11.42 -7.80
CA ILE A 138 14.44 -11.06 -8.54
C ILE A 138 13.35 -10.61 -7.59
N PHE A 139 13.13 -11.36 -6.50
CA PHE A 139 12.10 -11.05 -5.51
C PHE A 139 12.36 -9.73 -4.80
N LYS A 140 13.59 -9.52 -4.31
CA LYS A 140 13.99 -8.27 -3.67
C LYS A 140 13.79 -7.07 -4.59
N THR A 141 14.18 -7.18 -5.85
CA THR A 141 14.04 -6.11 -6.84
C THR A 141 12.56 -5.82 -7.13
N ALA A 142 11.76 -6.87 -7.37
CA ALA A 142 10.33 -6.71 -7.64
C ALA A 142 9.59 -6.08 -6.44
N VAL A 143 9.85 -6.55 -5.22
CA VAL A 143 9.22 -6.01 -4.00
C VAL A 143 9.65 -4.57 -3.76
N ARG A 144 10.95 -4.27 -3.82
CA ARG A 144 11.50 -2.93 -3.57
C ARG A 144 10.87 -1.90 -4.51
N ASN A 145 10.91 -2.16 -5.80
CA ASN A 145 10.39 -1.21 -6.79
C ASN A 145 8.87 -1.06 -6.67
N SER A 146 8.16 -2.14 -6.38
CA SER A 146 6.71 -2.11 -6.14
C SER A 146 6.35 -1.33 -4.86
N VAL A 147 7.09 -1.50 -3.76
CA VAL A 147 6.88 -0.77 -2.50
C VAL A 147 7.13 0.73 -2.72
N ALA A 148 8.23 1.10 -3.35
CA ALA A 148 8.56 2.50 -3.63
C ALA A 148 7.50 3.14 -4.54
N TYR A 149 7.13 2.49 -5.65
CA TYR A 149 6.08 2.94 -6.55
C TYR A 149 4.74 3.14 -5.83
N MET A 150 4.32 2.15 -5.02
CA MET A 150 3.06 2.24 -4.26
C MET A 150 3.09 3.36 -3.22
N THR A 151 4.21 3.55 -2.55
CA THR A 151 4.38 4.60 -1.53
C THR A 151 4.33 5.98 -2.18
N MET A 152 5.08 6.21 -3.26
CA MET A 152 5.04 7.46 -4.04
C MET A 152 3.62 7.78 -4.51
N THR A 153 2.94 6.80 -5.15
CA THR A 153 1.57 6.98 -5.63
C THR A 153 0.60 7.36 -4.50
N ARG A 154 0.75 6.75 -3.32
CA ARG A 154 -0.09 7.08 -2.15
C ARG A 154 0.18 8.48 -1.60
N LEU A 155 1.38 8.97 -1.73
CA LEU A 155 1.78 10.33 -1.36
C LEU A 155 1.42 11.37 -2.43
N GLY A 156 0.89 10.95 -3.57
CA GLY A 156 0.52 11.83 -4.68
C GLY A 156 1.71 12.26 -5.55
N ILE A 157 2.84 11.55 -5.44
CA ILE A 157 4.00 11.72 -6.33
C ILE A 157 3.72 10.91 -7.59
N GLU A 158 3.98 11.52 -8.76
CA GLU A 158 3.86 10.84 -10.06
C GLU A 158 4.99 9.81 -10.22
N ALA A 159 4.75 8.60 -9.68
CA ALA A 159 5.76 7.55 -9.67
C ALA A 159 6.29 7.20 -11.07
N GLY A 160 5.48 7.40 -12.12
CA GLY A 160 5.92 7.19 -13.51
C GLY A 160 7.03 8.14 -14.00
N GLU A 161 7.36 9.20 -13.27
CA GLU A 161 8.51 10.06 -13.56
C GLU A 161 9.83 9.47 -13.03
N TYR A 162 9.74 8.52 -12.09
CA TYR A 162 10.89 7.91 -11.41
C TYR A 162 11.11 6.45 -11.79
N PHE A 163 10.11 5.79 -12.37
CA PHE A 163 10.17 4.39 -12.77
C PHE A 163 9.90 4.22 -14.25
N GLU A 164 10.86 3.60 -14.94
CA GLU A 164 10.68 3.09 -16.28
C GLU A 164 9.96 1.72 -16.25
N PRO A 165 9.28 1.29 -17.33
CA PRO A 165 8.67 -0.05 -17.40
C PRO A 165 9.64 -1.19 -17.08
N ASP A 166 10.92 -1.02 -17.41
CA ASP A 166 11.97 -2.01 -17.15
C ASP A 166 12.29 -2.18 -15.65
N ASP A 167 12.06 -1.16 -14.82
CA ASP A 167 12.27 -1.25 -13.38
C ASP A 167 11.28 -2.21 -12.71
N LEU A 168 10.12 -2.39 -13.31
CA LEU A 168 9.07 -3.31 -12.85
C LEU A 168 9.06 -4.63 -13.62
N ARG A 169 10.03 -4.86 -14.51
CA ARG A 169 10.10 -6.05 -15.37
C ARG A 169 10.12 -7.36 -14.60
N ASP A 170 10.77 -7.40 -13.46
CA ASP A 170 10.92 -8.61 -12.64
C ASP A 170 9.58 -9.17 -12.14
N VAL A 171 8.55 -8.33 -12.07
CA VAL A 171 7.18 -8.74 -11.69
C VAL A 171 6.61 -9.81 -12.64
N VAL A 172 7.00 -9.83 -13.91
CA VAL A 172 6.50 -10.80 -14.90
C VAL A 172 6.96 -12.24 -14.64
N ASN A 173 7.93 -12.45 -13.76
CA ASN A 173 8.39 -13.79 -13.40
C ASN A 173 7.41 -14.52 -12.47
N PHE A 174 6.52 -13.80 -11.80
CA PHE A 174 5.55 -14.32 -10.85
C PHE A 174 4.25 -14.70 -11.56
N THR A 175 4.26 -15.80 -12.30
CA THR A 175 3.19 -16.17 -13.25
C THR A 175 2.12 -17.07 -12.70
N THR A 176 2.28 -17.64 -11.50
CA THR A 176 1.28 -18.48 -10.85
C THR A 176 0.52 -17.71 -9.75
N PRO A 177 -0.71 -18.11 -9.40
CA PRO A 177 -1.41 -17.50 -8.26
C PRO A 177 -0.63 -17.55 -6.96
N ALA A 178 0.15 -18.60 -6.73
CA ALA A 178 0.95 -18.76 -5.51
C ALA A 178 2.11 -17.76 -5.47
N THR A 179 2.89 -17.64 -6.54
CA THR A 179 3.99 -16.67 -6.62
C THR A 179 3.49 -15.22 -6.63
N LEU A 180 2.37 -14.94 -7.31
CA LEU A 180 1.73 -13.61 -7.28
C LEU A 180 1.24 -13.25 -5.88
N ASN A 181 0.70 -14.22 -5.13
CA ASN A 181 0.31 -13.99 -3.75
C ASN A 181 1.52 -13.69 -2.86
N ALA A 182 2.61 -14.44 -2.98
CA ALA A 182 3.83 -14.18 -2.22
C ALA A 182 4.37 -12.77 -2.48
N LEU A 183 4.47 -12.36 -3.76
CA LEU A 183 4.86 -11.01 -4.15
C LEU A 183 3.90 -9.96 -3.59
N GLY A 184 2.60 -10.18 -3.71
CA GLY A 184 1.55 -9.26 -3.28
C GLY A 184 1.51 -9.08 -1.77
N TYR A 185 1.70 -10.16 -0.98
CA TYR A 185 1.78 -10.08 0.48
C TYR A 185 2.99 -9.26 0.91
N ALA A 186 4.20 -9.63 0.47
CA ALA A 186 5.41 -8.90 0.81
C ALA A 186 5.30 -7.41 0.46
N THR A 187 4.88 -7.11 -0.76
CA THR A 187 4.73 -5.72 -1.22
C THR A 187 3.69 -4.95 -0.40
N SER A 188 2.53 -5.56 -0.14
CA SER A 188 1.44 -4.89 0.57
C SER A 188 1.77 -4.64 2.03
N ASP A 189 2.39 -5.61 2.70
CA ASP A 189 2.72 -5.50 4.12
C ASP A 189 3.81 -4.46 4.34
N ILE A 190 4.90 -4.51 3.57
CA ILE A 190 6.00 -3.55 3.67
C ILE A 190 5.52 -2.13 3.32
N ALA A 191 4.74 -1.97 2.23
CA ALA A 191 4.19 -0.66 1.88
C ALA A 191 3.17 -0.14 2.91
N ALA A 192 2.41 -1.03 3.58
CA ALA A 192 1.47 -0.62 4.61
C ALA A 192 2.17 -0.06 5.85
N VAL A 193 3.27 -0.67 6.28
CA VAL A 193 4.13 -0.16 7.37
C VAL A 193 4.64 1.22 7.02
N SER A 194 5.23 1.40 5.84
CA SER A 194 5.74 2.70 5.37
C SER A 194 4.65 3.79 5.44
N TYR A 195 3.50 3.53 4.87
CA TYR A 195 2.41 4.50 4.84
C TYR A 195 1.78 4.78 6.21
N THR A 196 1.70 3.78 7.08
CA THR A 196 1.11 3.94 8.42
C THR A 196 1.98 4.82 9.29
N HIS A 197 3.30 4.65 9.25
CA HIS A 197 4.24 5.49 9.98
C HIS A 197 4.22 6.94 9.47
N LEU A 198 4.25 7.15 8.16
CA LEU A 198 4.15 8.49 7.57
C LEU A 198 2.89 9.23 7.98
N ARG A 199 1.76 8.53 8.13
CA ARG A 199 0.49 9.11 8.55
C ARG A 199 0.37 9.34 10.05
N ALA A 200 1.06 8.54 10.88
CA ALA A 200 0.93 8.60 12.34
C ALA A 200 1.53 9.88 12.93
N HIS A 201 2.58 10.43 12.31
CA HIS A 201 3.22 11.67 12.75
C HIS A 201 2.45 12.95 12.41
N GLU A 202 1.42 12.86 11.59
CA GLU A 202 0.63 14.00 11.13
C GLU A 202 -0.74 14.17 11.80
N THR A 203 -1.05 13.42 12.83
CA THR A 203 -2.16 13.77 13.71
C THR A 203 -1.67 14.80 14.72
N PRO A 204 -1.91 16.11 14.50
CA PRO A 204 -1.73 17.09 15.57
C PRO A 204 -2.60 16.67 16.73
N GLU A 205 -2.15 16.85 17.96
CA GLU A 205 -2.84 16.58 19.22
C GLU A 205 -4.16 17.35 19.41
N HIS A 206 -4.92 17.59 18.35
CA HIS A 206 -6.16 18.34 18.32
C HIS A 206 -7.38 17.54 17.85
N LEU A 207 -7.46 16.26 18.24
CA LEU A 207 -8.71 15.51 18.23
C LEU A 207 -9.06 15.10 19.67
N VAL A 208 -9.34 16.12 20.50
CA VAL A 208 -10.17 15.99 21.68
C VAL A 208 -11.61 16.33 21.33
#